data_5b2f21dc2c9729f4b68d80b035a4683a
#
_entry.id   5b2f21dc2c9729f4b68d80b035a4683a
#
_cell.length_a   1.000
_cell.length_b   1.000
_cell.length_c   1.000
_cell.angle_alpha   90.00
_cell.angle_beta   90.00
_cell.angle_gamma   90.00
#
_symmetry.space_group_name_H-M   'P 1'
#
loop_
_entity.id
_entity.type
_entity.pdbx_description
1 polymer ?
#
loop_
_entity_poly.entity_id
_entity_poly.type
_entity_poly.pdbx_seq_one_letter_code
_entity_poly.pdbx_strand_id
1 'polypeptide(L)'
;MTSPFEKLRIGKFLLACVVSHCFAQLPVNAQTRRQKPAAVQPHPQPQALPEPPNPFAKIDKKALLIPDSLTKSTEAISSYINANFHLNQDKVRAAFIWVASNIRYDVPNMYAINYYEKKEDKIAKPLQTREGICENYAALFTDICQKAGIPAFVIEGYVKLDNQVSNLSHAWCVARIDTSWCLFDPTWASGYVSNGKFVPKINNAFYQANPTNFIQAHMPFDCIWQLLYYPINFADFNDGKIRENPGRAFFNFPDSISIYEKQNQNERNEASYTRIDNNGTKNAQVFNRLLFLRQSIEEAKINRYNEAVADYNDAIGSFNEFIRYRNKQFTPVRPDVEIQAMLDSASSPYNQAKMKLSQIKNPGPNITSSIGPLEKQMNDFSKQLEEQKEWLAKYFSKGKSGRKGMFTKVTWFGIPLN
;
A
#
# COMPACT_ATOMS: atom_id res chain seq x y z
N MET A 1 9.49 15.59 -46.67
CA MET A 1 8.43 15.99 -45.73
C MET A 1 8.51 15.05 -44.55
N THR A 2 9.17 15.50 -43.51
CA THR A 2 9.46 14.74 -42.27
C THR A 2 8.22 14.64 -41.43
N SER A 3 7.97 13.44 -40.89
CA SER A 3 6.86 13.11 -39.96
C SER A 3 6.99 13.89 -38.64
N PRO A 4 5.90 14.40 -38.07
CA PRO A 4 5.95 15.23 -36.85
C PRO A 4 5.89 14.40 -35.56
N PHE A 5 6.49 13.22 -35.48
CA PHE A 5 6.54 12.42 -34.28
C PHE A 5 7.96 12.36 -33.70
N GLU A 6 8.41 13.48 -33.17
CA GLU A 6 9.58 13.49 -32.30
C GLU A 6 9.18 12.99 -30.90
N LYS A 7 10.01 12.11 -30.38
CA LYS A 7 9.87 11.40 -29.12
C LYS A 7 9.76 12.38 -27.94
N LEU A 8 8.62 12.41 -27.25
CA LEU A 8 8.51 13.07 -25.95
C LEU A 8 9.29 12.26 -24.91
N ARG A 9 10.53 12.67 -24.64
CA ARG A 9 11.28 12.21 -23.47
C ARG A 9 10.82 13.02 -22.27
N ILE A 10 10.06 12.39 -21.39
CA ILE A 10 9.78 12.96 -20.07
C ILE A 10 11.01 12.74 -19.20
N GLY A 11 11.75 13.83 -18.95
CA GLY A 11 12.91 13.85 -18.07
C GLY A 11 12.48 13.63 -16.61
N LYS A 12 13.23 12.78 -15.91
CA LYS A 12 13.13 12.63 -14.46
C LYS A 12 13.57 13.94 -13.78
N PHE A 13 12.66 14.67 -13.16
CA PHE A 13 13.02 15.76 -12.27
C PHE A 13 13.28 15.20 -10.87
N LEU A 14 14.56 15.20 -10.48
CA LEU A 14 15.00 15.03 -9.10
C LEU A 14 14.82 16.37 -8.37
N LEU A 15 13.85 16.45 -7.47
CA LEU A 15 13.72 17.58 -6.55
C LEU A 15 14.53 17.27 -5.28
N ALA A 16 15.74 17.86 -5.19
CA ALA A 16 16.54 17.83 -3.98
C ALA A 16 16.05 18.93 -3.03
N CYS A 17 15.39 18.55 -1.94
CA CYS A 17 15.13 19.46 -0.83
C CYS A 17 16.35 19.53 0.09
N VAL A 18 17.07 20.64 0.03
CA VAL A 18 18.10 20.99 1.01
C VAL A 18 17.39 21.60 2.22
N VAL A 19 17.36 20.88 3.35
CA VAL A 19 16.92 21.43 4.64
C VAL A 19 18.16 21.91 5.39
N SER A 20 18.32 23.24 5.48
CA SER A 20 19.34 23.90 6.28
C SER A 20 18.89 23.91 7.75
N HIS A 21 19.70 23.28 8.64
CA HIS A 21 19.50 23.32 10.09
C HIS A 21 20.31 24.44 10.69
N CYS A 22 19.62 25.46 11.20
CA CYS A 22 20.21 26.41 12.15
C CYS A 22 19.86 25.99 13.57
N PHE A 23 20.83 25.45 14.31
CA PHE A 23 20.73 25.29 15.75
C PHE A 23 21.34 26.50 16.46
N ALA A 24 20.51 27.25 17.16
CA ALA A 24 20.95 28.24 18.12
C ALA A 24 21.06 27.56 19.50
N GLN A 25 22.27 27.48 20.04
CA GLN A 25 22.54 27.03 21.41
C GLN A 25 22.41 28.19 22.36
N LEU A 26 21.58 28.05 23.41
CA LEU A 26 21.56 28.95 24.56
C LEU A 26 22.20 28.22 25.78
N PRO A 27 23.08 28.83 26.54
CA PRO A 27 23.68 28.19 27.72
C PRO A 27 22.76 28.39 28.94
N VAL A 28 22.42 27.29 29.60
CA VAL A 28 21.79 27.33 30.92
C VAL A 28 22.81 26.89 31.98
N ASN A 29 23.30 27.86 32.73
CA ASN A 29 24.02 27.62 34.00
C ASN A 29 22.97 27.60 35.13
N ALA A 30 22.80 26.46 35.80
CA ALA A 30 22.17 26.42 37.12
C ALA A 30 22.92 25.45 38.02
N GLN A 31 23.69 25.99 38.94
CA GLN A 31 24.27 25.27 40.06
C GLN A 31 23.14 25.06 41.10
N THR A 32 22.72 23.82 41.36
CA THR A 32 21.92 23.46 42.51
C THR A 32 22.69 22.58 43.49
N ARG A 33 22.72 23.04 44.71
CA ARG A 33 23.38 22.50 45.90
C ARG A 33 22.79 21.12 46.23
N ARG A 34 23.61 20.06 46.21
CA ARG A 34 23.21 18.69 46.61
C ARG A 34 22.99 18.63 48.13
N GLN A 35 21.79 18.36 48.58
CA GLN A 35 21.48 17.80 49.90
C GLN A 35 21.55 16.28 49.84
N LYS A 36 22.25 15.65 50.81
CA LYS A 36 22.30 14.19 50.94
C LYS A 36 20.93 13.66 51.38
N PRO A 37 20.37 12.63 50.69
CA PRO A 37 19.15 12.00 51.17
C PRO A 37 19.43 11.16 52.40
N ALA A 38 18.51 11.21 53.37
CA ALA A 38 18.46 10.32 54.56
C ALA A 38 18.23 8.86 54.09
N ALA A 39 18.85 7.90 54.77
CA ALA A 39 18.67 6.49 54.49
C ALA A 39 17.25 6.05 54.79
N VAL A 40 16.50 5.71 53.72
CA VAL A 40 15.18 5.10 53.80
C VAL A 40 15.38 3.60 54.04
N GLN A 41 14.83 3.08 55.14
CA GLN A 41 14.79 1.64 55.39
C GLN A 41 13.92 0.94 54.35
N PRO A 42 14.34 -0.24 53.85
CA PRO A 42 13.55 -0.94 52.85
C PRO A 42 12.23 -1.46 53.46
N HIS A 43 11.11 -0.95 53.01
CA HIS A 43 9.83 -1.57 53.27
C HIS A 43 9.82 -3.00 52.66
N PRO A 44 9.26 -4.00 53.37
CA PRO A 44 9.06 -5.32 52.80
C PRO A 44 8.24 -5.19 51.50
N GLN A 45 8.82 -5.64 50.39
CA GLN A 45 8.09 -5.68 49.13
C GLN A 45 6.88 -6.61 49.30
N PRO A 46 5.67 -6.21 48.87
CA PRO A 46 4.54 -7.11 48.80
C PRO A 46 4.93 -8.35 47.99
N GLN A 47 4.75 -9.54 48.52
CA GLN A 47 4.91 -10.77 47.75
C GLN A 47 4.02 -10.68 46.52
N ALA A 48 4.62 -10.71 45.34
CA ALA A 48 3.87 -10.70 44.09
C ALA A 48 2.92 -11.91 44.09
N LEU A 49 1.61 -11.65 43.98
CA LEU A 49 0.61 -12.70 43.79
C LEU A 49 1.04 -13.55 42.58
N PRO A 50 0.89 -14.88 42.64
CA PRO A 50 1.22 -15.73 41.49
C PRO A 50 0.45 -15.25 40.27
N GLU A 51 1.15 -15.06 39.17
CA GLU A 51 0.52 -14.66 37.90
C GLU A 51 -0.53 -15.72 37.53
N PRO A 52 -1.72 -15.31 37.04
CA PRO A 52 -2.75 -16.26 36.63
C PRO A 52 -2.18 -17.17 35.52
N PRO A 53 -2.58 -18.46 35.50
CA PRO A 53 -2.06 -19.40 34.53
C PRO A 53 -2.32 -18.90 33.10
N ASN A 54 -1.31 -18.96 32.24
CA ASN A 54 -1.43 -18.57 30.83
C ASN A 54 -2.43 -19.51 30.11
N PRO A 55 -3.61 -19.03 29.67
CA PRO A 55 -4.60 -19.88 29.01
C PRO A 55 -4.12 -20.44 27.67
N PHE A 56 -3.06 -19.85 27.07
CA PHE A 56 -2.51 -20.23 25.79
C PHE A 56 -1.26 -21.14 25.91
N ALA A 57 -0.87 -21.56 27.11
CA ALA A 57 0.40 -22.24 27.36
C ALA A 57 0.67 -23.45 26.45
N LYS A 58 -0.38 -24.23 26.09
CA LYS A 58 -0.24 -25.39 25.20
C LYS A 58 0.08 -24.97 23.77
N ILE A 59 -0.57 -23.94 23.25
CA ILE A 59 -0.37 -23.41 21.91
C ILE A 59 1.00 -22.74 21.83
N ASP A 60 1.31 -21.88 22.81
CA ASP A 60 2.57 -21.15 22.91
C ASP A 60 3.77 -22.11 22.90
N LYS A 61 3.73 -23.14 23.76
CA LYS A 61 4.77 -24.18 23.79
C LYS A 61 5.00 -24.81 22.43
N LYS A 62 3.94 -25.20 21.72
CA LYS A 62 4.04 -25.83 20.41
C LYS A 62 4.54 -24.88 19.32
N ALA A 63 4.06 -23.61 19.34
CA ALA A 63 4.48 -22.58 18.40
C ALA A 63 5.96 -22.20 18.55
N LEU A 64 6.47 -22.17 19.77
CA LEU A 64 7.87 -21.86 20.06
C LEU A 64 8.83 -23.03 19.76
N LEU A 65 8.31 -24.22 19.39
CA LEU A 65 9.08 -25.38 18.92
C LEU A 65 9.25 -25.41 17.40
N ILE A 66 8.86 -24.36 16.66
CA ILE A 66 9.14 -24.27 15.22
C ILE A 66 10.66 -24.42 15.00
N PRO A 67 11.11 -25.41 14.20
CA PRO A 67 12.54 -25.61 13.94
C PRO A 67 13.18 -24.37 13.29
N ASP A 68 14.39 -24.00 13.69
CA ASP A 68 15.10 -22.84 13.14
C ASP A 68 15.23 -22.87 11.62
N SER A 69 15.37 -24.07 11.03
CA SER A 69 15.41 -24.23 9.58
C SER A 69 14.14 -23.74 8.87
N LEU A 70 12.99 -23.77 9.54
CA LEU A 70 11.70 -23.29 9.03
C LEU A 70 11.42 -21.82 9.37
N THR A 71 12.29 -21.15 10.13
CA THR A 71 12.06 -19.75 10.54
C THR A 71 12.76 -18.73 9.64
N LYS A 72 13.20 -19.13 8.46
CA LYS A 72 13.90 -18.27 7.49
C LYS A 72 12.94 -17.57 6.53
N SER A 73 11.68 -18.03 6.45
CA SER A 73 10.64 -17.40 5.65
C SER A 73 9.28 -17.51 6.33
N THR A 74 8.40 -16.56 6.05
CA THR A 74 7.02 -16.58 6.56
C THR A 74 6.19 -17.71 5.96
N GLU A 75 6.54 -18.19 4.75
CA GLU A 75 5.95 -19.35 4.10
C GLU A 75 6.20 -20.63 4.92
N ALA A 76 7.43 -20.84 5.34
CA ALA A 76 7.78 -22.03 6.11
C ALA A 76 7.16 -22.00 7.50
N ILE A 77 7.14 -20.82 8.16
CA ILE A 77 6.48 -20.64 9.45
C ILE A 77 4.97 -20.92 9.33
N SER A 78 4.29 -20.33 8.33
CA SER A 78 2.86 -20.54 8.13
C SER A 78 2.51 -21.98 7.74
N SER A 79 3.37 -22.66 6.97
CA SER A 79 3.21 -24.08 6.66
C SER A 79 3.30 -24.95 7.92
N TYR A 80 4.25 -24.67 8.81
CA TYR A 80 4.33 -25.34 10.10
C TYR A 80 3.07 -25.09 10.95
N ILE A 81 2.62 -23.82 11.01
CA ILE A 81 1.40 -23.45 11.73
C ILE A 81 0.19 -24.21 11.19
N ASN A 82 0.00 -24.24 9.86
CA ASN A 82 -1.11 -24.96 9.24
C ASN A 82 -1.08 -26.48 9.49
N ALA A 83 0.11 -27.07 9.50
CA ALA A 83 0.27 -28.49 9.79
C ALA A 83 -0.01 -28.87 11.27
N ASN A 84 0.15 -27.92 12.19
CA ASN A 84 0.15 -28.17 13.63
C ASN A 84 -1.07 -27.61 14.37
N PHE A 85 -1.81 -26.66 13.77
CA PHE A 85 -2.97 -26.00 14.37
C PHE A 85 -4.13 -25.99 13.37
N HIS A 86 -5.32 -26.42 13.80
CA HIS A 86 -6.48 -26.53 12.91
C HIS A 86 -7.47 -25.38 13.07
N LEU A 87 -7.61 -24.83 14.29
CA LEU A 87 -8.49 -23.71 14.56
C LEU A 87 -7.82 -22.39 14.19
N ASN A 88 -8.56 -21.49 13.56
CA ASN A 88 -8.04 -20.17 13.18
C ASN A 88 -7.50 -19.39 14.40
N GLN A 89 -8.18 -19.48 15.53
CA GLN A 89 -7.74 -18.88 16.80
C GLN A 89 -6.34 -19.40 17.21
N ASP A 90 -6.09 -20.71 17.09
CA ASP A 90 -4.81 -21.31 17.46
C ASP A 90 -3.70 -20.91 16.49
N LYS A 91 -4.02 -20.82 15.19
CA LYS A 91 -3.06 -20.36 14.16
C LYS A 91 -2.64 -18.89 14.41
N VAL A 92 -3.62 -18.02 14.69
CA VAL A 92 -3.34 -16.61 15.02
C VAL A 92 -2.51 -16.51 16.30
N ARG A 93 -2.84 -17.31 17.33
CA ARG A 93 -2.03 -17.34 18.56
C ARG A 93 -0.60 -17.81 18.30
N ALA A 94 -0.45 -18.85 17.51
CA ALA A 94 0.88 -19.39 17.15
C ALA A 94 1.73 -18.35 16.40
N ALA A 95 1.16 -17.64 15.43
CA ALA A 95 1.83 -16.55 14.73
C ALA A 95 2.22 -15.40 15.67
N PHE A 96 1.27 -14.99 16.54
CA PHE A 96 1.47 -13.89 17.49
C PHE A 96 2.60 -14.18 18.48
N ILE A 97 2.55 -15.33 19.16
CA ILE A 97 3.55 -15.66 20.19
C ILE A 97 4.91 -15.92 19.55
N TRP A 98 4.95 -16.51 18.34
CA TRP A 98 6.21 -16.69 17.64
C TRP A 98 6.89 -15.36 17.35
N VAL A 99 6.17 -14.38 16.77
CA VAL A 99 6.71 -13.05 16.46
C VAL A 99 7.14 -12.33 17.75
N ALA A 100 6.25 -12.27 18.75
CA ALA A 100 6.51 -11.56 20.00
C ALA A 100 7.69 -12.14 20.80
N SER A 101 7.97 -13.45 20.67
CA SER A 101 9.05 -14.11 21.41
C SER A 101 10.37 -14.20 20.65
N ASN A 102 10.35 -14.18 19.31
CA ASN A 102 11.55 -14.42 18.50
C ASN A 102 12.17 -13.17 17.88
N ILE A 103 11.46 -12.04 17.95
CA ILE A 103 11.97 -10.74 17.48
C ILE A 103 12.23 -9.87 18.69
N ARG A 104 13.43 -9.27 18.76
CA ARG A 104 13.81 -8.30 19.79
C ARG A 104 13.52 -6.89 19.27
N TYR A 105 13.09 -6.01 20.15
CA TYR A 105 12.87 -4.62 19.77
C TYR A 105 14.20 -3.90 19.53
N ASP A 106 14.34 -3.33 18.33
CA ASP A 106 15.54 -2.62 17.88
C ASP A 106 15.52 -1.19 18.45
N VAL A 107 15.93 -1.05 19.72
CA VAL A 107 15.91 0.22 20.45
C VAL A 107 16.77 1.30 19.77
N PRO A 108 17.98 1.03 19.26
CA PRO A 108 18.78 2.02 18.55
C PRO A 108 18.07 2.61 17.33
N ASN A 109 17.28 1.82 16.63
CA ASN A 109 16.59 2.22 15.39
C ASN A 109 15.09 2.52 15.59
N MET A 110 14.61 2.67 16.83
CA MET A 110 13.17 2.88 17.12
C MET A 110 12.56 4.11 16.43
N TYR A 111 13.37 5.06 15.98
CA TYR A 111 12.96 6.26 15.27
C TYR A 111 12.98 6.12 13.73
N ALA A 112 13.43 4.98 13.20
CA ALA A 112 13.64 4.77 11.77
C ALA A 112 12.38 4.26 11.04
N ILE A 113 11.20 4.78 11.41
CA ILE A 113 9.94 4.45 10.74
C ILE A 113 9.99 4.94 9.29
N ASN A 114 9.73 4.03 8.34
CA ASN A 114 9.82 4.32 6.92
C ASN A 114 8.59 3.82 6.14
N TYR A 115 7.68 4.73 5.83
CA TYR A 115 6.47 4.42 5.04
C TYR A 115 6.78 3.98 3.60
N TYR A 116 7.98 4.30 3.07
CA TYR A 116 8.38 3.99 1.70
C TYR A 116 9.15 2.66 1.58
N GLU A 117 9.50 2.03 2.70
CA GLU A 117 10.16 0.72 2.70
C GLU A 117 9.18 -0.35 2.19
N LYS A 118 9.66 -1.23 1.31
CA LYS A 118 8.83 -2.30 0.75
C LYS A 118 8.45 -3.31 1.83
N LYS A 119 7.24 -3.89 1.70
CA LYS A 119 6.74 -4.92 2.63
C LYS A 119 7.72 -6.09 2.76
N GLU A 120 8.32 -6.51 1.64
CA GLU A 120 9.26 -7.62 1.58
C GLU A 120 10.49 -7.36 2.45
N ASP A 121 11.03 -6.13 2.43
CA ASP A 121 12.19 -5.73 3.21
C ASP A 121 11.84 -5.63 4.71
N LYS A 122 10.65 -5.10 5.05
CA LYS A 122 10.12 -5.08 6.43
C LYS A 122 9.98 -6.48 7.02
N ILE A 123 9.79 -7.51 6.19
CA ILE A 123 9.68 -8.91 6.59
C ILE A 123 11.06 -9.59 6.61
N ALA A 124 11.87 -9.41 5.56
CA ALA A 124 13.14 -10.11 5.41
C ALA A 124 14.15 -9.74 6.49
N LYS A 125 14.26 -8.44 6.82
CA LYS A 125 15.20 -7.94 7.82
C LYS A 125 15.04 -8.64 9.19
N PRO A 126 13.87 -8.63 9.84
CA PRO A 126 13.71 -9.26 11.15
C PRO A 126 13.80 -10.79 11.13
N LEU A 127 13.51 -11.45 9.99
CA LEU A 127 13.75 -12.90 9.85
C LEU A 127 15.25 -13.23 9.88
N GLN A 128 16.10 -12.35 9.35
CA GLN A 128 17.55 -12.53 9.31
C GLN A 128 18.22 -12.11 10.63
N THR A 129 17.88 -10.93 11.16
CA THR A 129 18.56 -10.30 12.30
C THR A 129 17.95 -10.66 13.65
N ARG A 130 16.70 -11.13 13.68
CA ARG A 130 15.89 -11.30 14.90
C ARG A 130 15.66 -9.99 15.65
N GLU A 131 15.81 -8.86 14.96
CA GLU A 131 15.57 -7.53 15.51
C GLU A 131 14.67 -6.72 14.57
N GLY A 132 13.87 -5.84 15.14
CA GLY A 132 12.99 -4.97 14.36
C GLY A 132 12.23 -3.96 15.21
N ILE A 133 11.64 -2.98 14.55
CA ILE A 133 10.74 -2.00 15.14
C ILE A 133 9.25 -2.41 14.89
N CYS A 134 8.32 -1.61 15.35
CA CYS A 134 6.88 -1.93 15.28
C CYS A 134 6.41 -2.33 13.87
N GLU A 135 6.89 -1.67 12.81
CA GLU A 135 6.54 -2.02 11.42
C GLU A 135 6.98 -3.43 11.04
N ASN A 136 8.13 -3.88 11.54
CA ASN A 136 8.63 -5.23 11.28
C ASN A 136 7.80 -6.29 12.00
N TYR A 137 7.46 -6.07 13.26
CA TYR A 137 6.58 -6.95 14.04
C TYR A 137 5.21 -7.09 13.35
N ALA A 138 4.61 -5.94 12.97
CA ALA A 138 3.30 -5.92 12.34
C ALA A 138 3.33 -6.59 10.96
N ALA A 139 4.35 -6.33 10.14
CA ALA A 139 4.51 -6.94 8.82
C ALA A 139 4.68 -8.46 8.91
N LEU A 140 5.54 -8.95 9.83
CA LEU A 140 5.75 -10.39 10.06
C LEU A 140 4.46 -11.08 10.48
N PHE A 141 3.80 -10.57 11.52
CA PHE A 141 2.57 -11.18 12.04
C PHE A 141 1.49 -11.27 10.95
N THR A 142 1.25 -10.17 10.25
CA THR A 142 0.20 -10.14 9.22
C THR A 142 0.52 -11.05 8.05
N ASP A 143 1.78 -11.11 7.61
CA ASP A 143 2.18 -11.96 6.49
C ASP A 143 2.08 -13.45 6.84
N ILE A 144 2.52 -13.84 8.05
CA ILE A 144 2.33 -15.20 8.55
C ILE A 144 0.85 -15.58 8.61
N CYS A 145 -0.02 -14.68 9.13
CA CYS A 145 -1.46 -14.92 9.18
C CYS A 145 -2.05 -15.08 7.77
N GLN A 146 -1.74 -14.17 6.85
CA GLN A 146 -2.23 -14.22 5.46
C GLN A 146 -1.83 -15.52 4.76
N LYS A 147 -0.58 -15.95 4.90
CA LYS A 147 -0.08 -17.22 4.35
C LYS A 147 -0.66 -18.45 5.06
N ALA A 148 -1.10 -18.30 6.30
CA ALA A 148 -1.86 -19.33 7.01
C ALA A 148 -3.35 -19.37 6.64
N GLY A 149 -3.79 -18.52 5.70
CA GLY A 149 -5.19 -18.44 5.24
C GLY A 149 -6.09 -17.53 6.09
N ILE A 150 -5.51 -16.67 6.92
CA ILE A 150 -6.24 -15.77 7.82
C ILE A 150 -6.11 -14.33 7.34
N PRO A 151 -7.21 -13.65 6.99
CA PRO A 151 -7.19 -12.23 6.65
C PRO A 151 -6.59 -11.40 7.80
N ALA A 152 -5.56 -10.60 7.48
CA ALA A 152 -4.90 -9.75 8.46
C ALA A 152 -4.34 -8.50 7.76
N PHE A 153 -4.29 -7.37 8.48
CA PHE A 153 -3.76 -6.11 7.98
C PHE A 153 -2.86 -5.44 9.00
N VAL A 154 -1.82 -4.77 8.51
CA VAL A 154 -1.02 -3.82 9.28
C VAL A 154 -1.86 -2.55 9.46
N ILE A 155 -1.94 -2.07 10.68
CA ILE A 155 -2.59 -0.83 11.03
C ILE A 155 -1.54 0.18 11.45
N GLU A 156 -1.61 1.36 10.88
CA GLU A 156 -0.75 2.48 11.20
C GLU A 156 -1.52 3.55 11.96
N GLY A 157 -0.85 4.14 12.93
CA GLY A 157 -1.44 5.16 13.77
C GLY A 157 -0.42 5.80 14.69
N TYR A 158 -0.87 6.31 15.82
CA TYR A 158 -0.02 6.85 16.87
C TYR A 158 -0.53 6.44 18.25
N VAL A 159 0.33 6.54 19.23
CA VAL A 159 0.06 6.02 20.57
C VAL A 159 0.20 7.10 21.64
N LYS A 160 -0.38 6.83 22.81
CA LYS A 160 -0.07 7.53 24.05
C LYS A 160 0.88 6.70 24.90
N LEU A 161 1.91 7.36 25.40
CA LEU A 161 2.81 6.87 26.44
C LEU A 161 2.64 7.80 27.64
N ASP A 162 2.38 7.26 28.81
CA ASP A 162 2.12 8.02 30.04
C ASP A 162 1.06 9.12 29.86
N ASN A 163 -0.04 8.80 29.17
CA ASN A 163 -1.14 9.69 28.80
C ASN A 163 -0.76 10.85 27.87
N GLN A 164 0.47 10.90 27.34
CA GLN A 164 0.90 11.89 26.36
C GLN A 164 0.97 11.28 24.96
N VAL A 165 0.53 12.02 23.96
CA VAL A 165 0.67 11.61 22.56
C VAL A 165 2.15 11.51 22.22
N SER A 166 2.58 10.32 21.78
CA SER A 166 3.95 10.08 21.33
C SER A 166 4.26 10.89 20.08
N ASN A 167 5.50 11.33 19.93
CA ASN A 167 5.98 11.97 18.70
C ASN A 167 6.29 10.96 17.59
N LEU A 168 6.22 9.67 17.87
CA LEU A 168 6.44 8.59 16.90
C LEU A 168 5.12 7.98 16.49
N SER A 169 4.99 7.67 15.20
CA SER A 169 3.96 6.78 14.70
C SER A 169 4.20 5.35 15.22
N HIS A 170 3.14 4.57 15.23
CA HIS A 170 3.20 3.15 15.65
C HIS A 170 2.44 2.27 14.66
N ALA A 171 2.84 1.01 14.57
CA ALA A 171 2.18 0.01 13.74
C ALA A 171 1.80 -1.21 14.59
N TRP A 172 0.58 -1.67 14.38
CA TRP A 172 0.03 -2.88 14.99
C TRP A 172 -0.81 -3.66 13.98
N CYS A 173 -1.67 -4.57 14.42
CA CYS A 173 -2.33 -5.48 13.50
C CYS A 173 -3.80 -5.67 13.82
N VAL A 174 -4.57 -6.02 12.79
CA VAL A 174 -5.85 -6.72 12.91
C VAL A 174 -5.77 -8.05 12.19
N ALA A 175 -6.47 -9.06 12.70
CA ALA A 175 -6.69 -10.32 12.01
C ALA A 175 -8.12 -10.77 12.22
N ARG A 176 -8.69 -11.48 11.22
CA ARG A 176 -10.04 -12.00 11.29
C ARG A 176 -10.02 -13.44 11.82
N ILE A 177 -10.53 -13.63 13.01
CA ILE A 177 -10.76 -14.95 13.60
C ILE A 177 -12.22 -15.31 13.35
N ASP A 178 -12.44 -16.32 12.52
CA ASP A 178 -13.76 -16.74 12.03
C ASP A 178 -14.52 -15.55 11.39
N THR A 179 -15.50 -14.99 12.07
CA THR A 179 -16.32 -13.86 11.60
C THR A 179 -15.93 -12.52 12.21
N SER A 180 -15.02 -12.49 13.18
CA SER A 180 -14.72 -11.30 13.99
C SER A 180 -13.33 -10.75 13.73
N TRP A 181 -13.21 -9.44 13.51
CA TRP A 181 -11.94 -8.74 13.50
C TRP A 181 -11.45 -8.49 14.92
N CYS A 182 -10.18 -8.79 15.17
CA CYS A 182 -9.53 -8.64 16.47
C CYS A 182 -8.27 -7.80 16.35
N LEU A 183 -7.93 -7.07 17.42
CA LEU A 183 -6.75 -6.21 17.52
C LEU A 183 -5.58 -6.95 18.18
N PHE A 184 -4.37 -6.72 17.64
CA PHE A 184 -3.13 -7.32 18.12
C PHE A 184 -1.99 -6.30 18.05
N ASP A 185 -1.18 -6.23 19.09
CA ASP A 185 0.10 -5.53 19.04
C ASP A 185 1.24 -6.46 19.49
N PRO A 186 1.87 -7.18 18.56
CA PRO A 186 2.97 -8.07 18.90
C PRO A 186 4.21 -7.34 19.40
N THR A 187 4.35 -6.03 19.12
CA THR A 187 5.46 -5.21 19.62
C THR A 187 5.32 -4.96 21.12
N TRP A 188 4.20 -4.40 21.54
CA TRP A 188 3.95 -4.13 22.97
C TRP A 188 3.74 -5.41 23.78
N ALA A 189 3.34 -6.49 23.10
CA ALA A 189 3.27 -7.81 23.70
C ALA A 189 4.63 -8.45 23.96
N SER A 190 5.68 -8.10 23.21
CA SER A 190 7.00 -8.74 23.29
C SER A 190 7.80 -8.34 24.52
N GLY A 191 7.56 -7.13 25.06
CA GLY A 191 8.30 -6.60 26.20
C GLY A 191 8.25 -5.09 26.32
N TYR A 192 9.25 -4.52 26.97
CA TYR A 192 9.35 -3.08 27.20
C TYR A 192 10.81 -2.61 27.18
N VAL A 193 11.01 -1.31 27.04
CA VAL A 193 12.33 -0.69 27.10
C VAL A 193 12.58 -0.15 28.51
N SER A 194 13.70 -0.53 29.12
CA SER A 194 14.18 -0.02 30.41
C SER A 194 15.65 0.32 30.34
N ASN A 195 16.01 1.51 30.79
CA ASN A 195 17.40 2.01 30.74
C ASN A 195 18.05 1.87 29.34
N GLY A 196 17.29 2.17 28.29
CA GLY A 196 17.76 2.08 26.91
C GLY A 196 17.98 0.65 26.38
N LYS A 197 17.49 -0.37 27.07
CA LYS A 197 17.59 -1.78 26.66
C LYS A 197 16.21 -2.42 26.60
N PHE A 198 16.01 -3.28 25.59
CA PHE A 198 14.82 -4.09 25.50
C PHE A 198 14.82 -5.22 26.55
N VAL A 199 13.72 -5.33 27.29
CA VAL A 199 13.48 -6.38 28.27
C VAL A 199 12.32 -7.24 27.78
N PRO A 200 12.56 -8.50 27.36
CA PRO A 200 11.50 -9.37 26.87
C PRO A 200 10.58 -9.79 28.03
N LYS A 201 9.29 -9.58 27.86
CA LYS A 201 8.26 -10.02 28.80
C LYS A 201 6.90 -10.07 28.08
N ILE A 202 6.41 -11.27 27.83
CA ILE A 202 5.15 -11.44 27.11
C ILE A 202 3.97 -10.83 27.90
N ASN A 203 3.21 -9.97 27.22
CA ASN A 203 2.01 -9.33 27.71
C ASN A 203 0.79 -9.69 26.87
N ASN A 204 -0.05 -10.56 27.39
CA ASN A 204 -1.25 -11.05 26.69
C ASN A 204 -2.37 -9.99 26.55
N ALA A 205 -2.29 -8.84 27.21
CA ALA A 205 -3.26 -7.75 27.06
C ALA A 205 -3.33 -7.21 25.60
N PHE A 206 -2.26 -7.44 24.81
CA PHE A 206 -2.17 -7.03 23.40
C PHE A 206 -2.51 -8.17 22.41
N TYR A 207 -3.01 -9.29 22.89
CA TYR A 207 -3.55 -10.39 22.10
C TYR A 207 -5.07 -10.38 22.14
N GLN A 208 -5.75 -10.25 20.99
CA GLN A 208 -7.20 -10.05 20.91
C GLN A 208 -7.68 -8.93 21.86
N ALA A 209 -6.98 -7.80 21.81
CA ALA A 209 -7.23 -6.70 22.71
C ALA A 209 -8.67 -6.16 22.53
N ASN A 210 -9.33 -5.86 23.66
CA ASN A 210 -10.65 -5.25 23.62
C ASN A 210 -10.57 -3.84 22.99
N PRO A 211 -11.37 -3.52 21.95
CA PRO A 211 -11.28 -2.24 21.23
C PRO A 211 -11.42 -1.01 22.14
N THR A 212 -12.34 -1.02 23.10
CA THR A 212 -12.56 0.09 24.05
C THR A 212 -11.36 0.33 24.98
N ASN A 213 -10.64 -0.73 25.33
CA ASN A 213 -9.41 -0.63 26.12
C ASN A 213 -8.22 -0.26 25.26
N PHE A 214 -8.13 -0.83 24.06
CA PHE A 214 -7.02 -0.62 23.16
C PHE A 214 -6.93 0.83 22.66
N ILE A 215 -8.09 1.45 22.36
CA ILE A 215 -8.17 2.85 21.93
C ILE A 215 -7.68 3.84 22.99
N GLN A 216 -7.58 3.45 24.28
CA GLN A 216 -7.05 4.34 25.31
C GLN A 216 -5.61 4.75 25.04
N ALA A 217 -4.85 3.90 24.35
CA ALA A 217 -3.44 4.16 24.03
C ALA A 217 -3.11 4.11 22.54
N HIS A 218 -3.96 3.53 21.67
CA HIS A 218 -3.69 3.30 20.26
C HIS A 218 -4.72 3.99 19.36
N MET A 219 -4.35 5.07 18.69
CA MET A 219 -5.21 5.78 17.74
C MET A 219 -4.80 5.43 16.31
N PRO A 220 -5.58 4.63 15.57
CA PRO A 220 -5.33 4.40 14.15
C PRO A 220 -5.59 5.67 13.34
N PHE A 221 -4.81 5.90 12.28
CA PHE A 221 -5.08 7.00 11.38
C PHE A 221 -6.45 6.86 10.73
N ASP A 222 -6.81 5.67 10.28
CA ASP A 222 -8.11 5.38 9.68
C ASP A 222 -9.08 4.77 10.71
N CYS A 223 -10.20 5.44 10.95
CA CYS A 223 -11.14 5.09 12.01
C CYS A 223 -11.79 3.70 11.86
N ILE A 224 -11.81 3.09 10.67
CA ILE A 224 -12.33 1.73 10.48
C ILE A 224 -11.61 0.70 11.35
N TRP A 225 -10.35 0.98 11.72
CA TRP A 225 -9.50 0.10 12.49
C TRP A 225 -9.56 0.32 14.01
N GLN A 226 -10.45 1.20 14.48
CA GLN A 226 -10.79 1.26 15.89
C GLN A 226 -11.67 0.08 16.33
N LEU A 227 -12.36 -0.55 15.39
CA LEU A 227 -13.37 -1.59 15.61
C LEU A 227 -14.47 -1.14 16.59
N LEU A 228 -14.86 0.14 16.51
CA LEU A 228 -15.88 0.78 17.34
C LEU A 228 -17.03 1.28 16.46
N TYR A 229 -18.26 1.14 16.94
CA TYR A 229 -19.44 1.67 16.26
C TYR A 229 -19.60 3.20 16.44
N TYR A 230 -18.93 3.77 17.41
CA TYR A 230 -18.87 5.21 17.66
C TYR A 230 -17.40 5.61 17.80
N PRO A 231 -16.67 5.75 16.68
CA PRO A 231 -15.23 5.96 16.75
C PRO A 231 -14.85 7.26 17.43
N ILE A 232 -13.74 7.22 18.13
CA ILE A 232 -13.10 8.37 18.78
C ILE A 232 -12.41 9.21 17.69
N ASN A 233 -12.60 10.52 17.71
CA ASN A 233 -11.88 11.42 16.79
C ASN A 233 -10.50 11.80 17.35
N PHE A 234 -9.63 12.33 16.49
CA PHE A 234 -8.26 12.70 16.88
C PHE A 234 -8.22 13.76 18.00
N ALA A 235 -9.16 14.73 17.99
CA ALA A 235 -9.21 15.76 19.02
C ALA A 235 -9.51 15.15 20.40
N ASP A 236 -10.53 14.30 20.47
CA ASP A 236 -10.91 13.67 21.73
C ASP A 236 -9.84 12.72 22.25
N PHE A 237 -9.18 11.98 21.34
CA PHE A 237 -8.05 11.15 21.73
C PHE A 237 -6.93 12.02 22.34
N ASN A 238 -6.52 13.09 21.65
CA ASN A 238 -5.44 13.96 22.14
C ASN A 238 -5.79 14.60 23.48
N ASP A 239 -7.06 15.03 23.64
CA ASP A 239 -7.57 15.67 24.87
C ASP A 239 -7.84 14.67 26.03
N GLY A 240 -7.69 13.36 25.81
CA GLY A 240 -8.00 12.34 26.81
C GLY A 240 -9.50 12.07 27.00
N LYS A 241 -10.36 12.55 26.11
CA LYS A 241 -11.82 12.32 26.12
C LYS A 241 -12.20 11.01 25.42
N ILE A 242 -11.54 9.92 25.80
CA ILE A 242 -11.59 8.63 25.12
C ILE A 242 -12.76 7.79 25.65
N ARG A 243 -13.97 8.14 25.22
CA ARG A 243 -15.19 7.37 25.52
C ARG A 243 -16.08 7.29 24.29
N GLU A 244 -16.62 6.10 24.02
CA GLU A 244 -17.65 5.96 23.01
C GLU A 244 -18.85 6.85 23.36
N ASN A 245 -19.36 7.57 22.37
CA ASN A 245 -20.48 8.47 22.51
C ASN A 245 -21.60 8.08 21.52
N PRO A 246 -22.64 7.36 21.97
CA PRO A 246 -23.79 7.01 21.13
C PRO A 246 -24.59 8.20 20.58
N GLY A 247 -24.34 9.41 21.05
CA GLY A 247 -24.89 10.65 20.47
C GLY A 247 -24.21 11.07 19.16
N ARG A 248 -23.13 10.40 18.75
CA ARG A 248 -22.49 10.58 17.45
C ARG A 248 -23.15 9.71 16.37
N ALA A 249 -22.83 9.98 15.12
CA ALA A 249 -23.26 9.15 14.01
C ALA A 249 -22.74 7.70 14.18
N PHE A 250 -23.64 6.75 14.04
CA PHE A 250 -23.28 5.33 13.99
C PHE A 250 -22.36 5.03 12.80
N PHE A 251 -21.31 4.29 13.04
CA PHE A 251 -20.34 3.89 12.03
C PHE A 251 -20.28 2.36 11.92
N ASN A 252 -20.76 1.83 10.80
CA ASN A 252 -20.71 0.40 10.53
C ASN A 252 -19.29 0.01 10.08
N PHE A 253 -18.39 -0.24 11.03
CA PHE A 253 -17.02 -0.64 10.71
C PHE A 253 -16.93 -2.03 10.03
N PRO A 254 -17.77 -3.05 10.35
CA PRO A 254 -17.74 -4.33 9.65
C PRO A 254 -18.00 -4.19 8.14
N ASP A 255 -19.01 -3.43 7.75
CA ASP A 255 -19.30 -3.16 6.33
C ASP A 255 -18.16 -2.37 5.68
N SER A 256 -17.62 -1.37 6.39
CA SER A 256 -16.49 -0.57 5.89
C SER A 256 -15.24 -1.41 5.66
N ILE A 257 -14.96 -2.38 6.55
CA ILE A 257 -13.85 -3.33 6.35
C ILE A 257 -14.17 -4.29 5.21
N SER A 258 -15.40 -4.76 5.06
CA SER A 258 -15.79 -5.62 3.92
C SER A 258 -15.62 -4.91 2.57
N ILE A 259 -15.86 -3.61 2.51
CA ILE A 259 -15.57 -2.78 1.31
C ILE A 259 -14.06 -2.68 1.12
N TYR A 260 -13.31 -2.37 2.18
CA TYR A 260 -11.84 -2.26 2.15
C TYR A 260 -11.17 -3.56 1.66
N GLU A 261 -11.67 -4.73 2.04
CA GLU A 261 -11.15 -6.03 1.58
C GLU A 261 -11.24 -6.20 0.06
N LYS A 262 -12.27 -5.63 -0.57
CA LYS A 262 -12.52 -5.72 -2.02
C LYS A 262 -11.78 -4.66 -2.84
N GLN A 263 -11.32 -3.61 -2.19
CA GLN A 263 -10.63 -2.49 -2.82
C GLN A 263 -9.19 -2.85 -3.20
N ASN A 264 -8.70 -2.34 -4.33
CA ASN A 264 -7.29 -2.30 -4.64
C ASN A 264 -6.55 -1.25 -3.78
N GLN A 265 -5.22 -1.24 -3.81
CA GLN A 265 -4.41 -0.38 -2.94
C GLN A 265 -4.69 1.12 -3.15
N ASN A 266 -4.93 1.55 -4.39
CA ASN A 266 -5.21 2.96 -4.67
C ASN A 266 -6.58 3.39 -4.11
N GLU A 267 -7.60 2.55 -4.30
CA GLU A 267 -8.94 2.77 -3.73
C GLU A 267 -8.92 2.81 -2.19
N ARG A 268 -8.12 1.95 -1.56
CA ARG A 268 -7.87 1.96 -0.11
C ARG A 268 -7.23 3.27 0.32
N ASN A 269 -6.21 3.75 -0.41
CA ASN A 269 -5.53 4.99 -0.09
C ASN A 269 -6.48 6.19 -0.21
N GLU A 270 -7.29 6.28 -1.27
CA GLU A 270 -8.27 7.35 -1.47
C GLU A 270 -9.35 7.35 -0.38
N ALA A 271 -9.91 6.19 -0.07
CA ALA A 271 -10.91 6.04 0.98
C ALA A 271 -10.35 6.37 2.37
N SER A 272 -9.14 5.91 2.67
CA SER A 272 -8.44 6.21 3.92
C SER A 272 -8.11 7.70 4.03
N TYR A 273 -7.56 8.31 2.96
CA TYR A 273 -7.32 9.76 2.91
C TYR A 273 -8.58 10.54 3.28
N THR A 274 -9.69 10.21 2.65
CA THR A 274 -10.98 10.90 2.88
C THR A 274 -11.42 10.79 4.35
N ARG A 275 -11.34 9.59 4.95
CA ARG A 275 -11.74 9.39 6.36
C ARG A 275 -10.81 10.11 7.33
N ILE A 276 -9.50 10.11 7.06
CA ILE A 276 -8.51 10.80 7.90
C ILE A 276 -8.68 12.32 7.80
N ASP A 277 -8.84 12.86 6.59
CA ASP A 277 -9.01 14.30 6.35
C ASP A 277 -10.29 14.83 7.00
N ASN A 278 -11.40 14.11 6.90
CA ASN A 278 -12.66 14.42 7.57
C ASN A 278 -12.56 14.42 9.10
N ASN A 279 -11.63 13.66 9.67
CA ASN A 279 -11.37 13.63 11.12
C ASN A 279 -10.48 14.80 11.59
N GLY A 280 -9.86 15.51 10.64
CA GLY A 280 -9.05 16.71 10.83
C GLY A 280 -7.60 16.44 11.25
N THR A 281 -6.73 17.38 10.92
CA THR A 281 -5.29 17.30 11.24
C THR A 281 -5.01 17.87 12.62
N LYS A 282 -4.69 17.04 13.62
CA LYS A 282 -4.50 17.42 15.02
C LYS A 282 -3.08 17.30 15.54
N ASN A 283 -2.21 16.61 14.81
CA ASN A 283 -0.79 16.45 15.15
C ASN A 283 0.05 16.18 13.89
N ALA A 284 1.37 16.20 14.05
CA ALA A 284 2.32 16.02 12.96
C ALA A 284 2.20 14.63 12.31
N GLN A 285 1.89 13.58 13.07
CA GLN A 285 1.77 12.23 12.55
C GLN A 285 0.59 12.12 11.57
N VAL A 286 -0.57 12.69 11.93
CA VAL A 286 -1.74 12.75 11.02
C VAL A 286 -1.42 13.55 9.76
N PHE A 287 -0.75 14.69 9.90
CA PHE A 287 -0.31 15.49 8.76
C PHE A 287 0.61 14.69 7.83
N ASN A 288 1.63 14.04 8.38
CA ASN A 288 2.56 13.23 7.60
C ASN A 288 1.86 12.05 6.91
N ARG A 289 0.87 11.43 7.57
CA ARG A 289 0.07 10.37 6.96
C ARG A 289 -0.76 10.85 5.78
N LEU A 290 -1.43 11.99 5.92
CA LEU A 290 -2.18 12.62 4.83
C LEU A 290 -1.26 12.99 3.66
N LEU A 291 -0.08 13.54 3.94
CA LEU A 291 0.91 13.85 2.92
C LEU A 291 1.36 12.60 2.15
N PHE A 292 1.69 11.52 2.87
CA PHE A 292 2.06 10.23 2.28
C PHE A 292 0.95 9.66 1.39
N LEU A 293 -0.29 9.63 1.88
CA LEU A 293 -1.43 9.10 1.13
C LEU A 293 -1.68 9.93 -0.13
N ARG A 294 -1.65 11.25 -0.02
CA ARG A 294 -1.81 12.16 -1.16
C ARG A 294 -0.74 11.92 -2.22
N GLN A 295 0.53 11.77 -1.80
CA GLN A 295 1.63 11.48 -2.70
C GLN A 295 1.45 10.11 -3.39
N SER A 296 1.08 9.07 -2.64
CA SER A 296 0.83 7.73 -3.18
C SER A 296 -0.33 7.72 -4.19
N ILE A 297 -1.40 8.47 -3.92
CA ILE A 297 -2.55 8.60 -4.83
C ILE A 297 -2.13 9.30 -6.13
N GLU A 298 -1.37 10.39 -6.04
CA GLU A 298 -0.90 11.11 -7.24
C GLU A 298 0.11 10.27 -8.05
N GLU A 299 0.99 9.54 -7.40
CA GLU A 299 1.92 8.62 -8.06
C GLU A 299 1.18 7.49 -8.81
N ALA A 300 0.13 6.93 -8.22
CA ALA A 300 -0.71 5.93 -8.87
C ALA A 300 -1.40 6.48 -10.13
N LYS A 301 -1.87 7.73 -10.09
CA LYS A 301 -2.46 8.41 -11.27
C LYS A 301 -1.42 8.63 -12.37
N ILE A 302 -0.22 9.10 -12.01
CA ILE A 302 0.91 9.28 -12.95
C ILE A 302 1.29 7.95 -13.60
N ASN A 303 1.40 6.89 -12.82
CA ASN A 303 1.73 5.56 -13.33
C ASN A 303 0.64 5.06 -14.30
N ARG A 304 -0.64 5.24 -13.98
CA ARG A 304 -1.76 4.89 -14.85
C ARG A 304 -1.74 5.66 -16.17
N TYR A 305 -1.41 6.97 -16.11
CA TYR A 305 -1.22 7.79 -17.30
C TYR A 305 -0.06 7.27 -18.17
N ASN A 306 1.08 6.97 -17.56
CA ASN A 306 2.25 6.45 -18.27
C ASN A 306 1.96 5.08 -18.94
N GLU A 307 1.22 4.22 -18.27
CA GLU A 307 0.75 2.95 -18.83
C GLU A 307 -0.18 3.18 -20.04
N ALA A 308 -1.11 4.14 -19.94
CA ALA A 308 -1.98 4.48 -21.06
C ALA A 308 -1.19 5.02 -22.26
N VAL A 309 -0.16 5.84 -22.03
CA VAL A 309 0.76 6.32 -23.08
C VAL A 309 1.54 5.17 -23.72
N ALA A 310 1.99 4.21 -22.93
CA ALA A 310 2.71 3.03 -23.44
C ALA A 310 1.81 2.19 -24.36
N ASP A 311 0.60 1.84 -23.90
CA ASP A 311 -0.37 1.09 -24.70
C ASP A 311 -0.73 1.85 -26.01
N TYR A 312 -0.89 3.17 -25.94
CA TYR A 312 -1.17 3.98 -27.12
C TYR A 312 0.00 3.96 -28.13
N ASN A 313 1.24 4.01 -27.65
CA ASN A 313 2.41 3.89 -28.49
C ASN A 313 2.51 2.50 -29.17
N ASP A 314 2.12 1.44 -28.45
CA ASP A 314 2.04 0.09 -29.03
C ASP A 314 0.98 0.00 -30.13
N ALA A 315 -0.19 0.65 -29.92
CA ALA A 315 -1.21 0.76 -30.95
C ALA A 315 -0.70 1.48 -32.21
N ILE A 316 -0.02 2.62 -32.04
CA ILE A 316 0.62 3.35 -33.14
C ILE A 316 1.67 2.49 -33.83
N GLY A 317 2.48 1.74 -33.07
CA GLY A 317 3.48 0.83 -33.59
C GLY A 317 2.89 -0.21 -34.53
N SER A 318 1.86 -0.93 -34.06
CA SER A 318 1.12 -1.93 -34.84
C SER A 318 0.45 -1.34 -36.07
N PHE A 319 -0.19 -0.18 -35.91
CA PHE A 319 -0.80 0.53 -37.05
C PHE A 319 0.22 0.94 -38.12
N ASN A 320 1.37 1.47 -37.71
CA ASN A 320 2.44 1.86 -38.64
C ASN A 320 3.05 0.65 -39.36
N GLU A 321 3.09 -0.53 -38.75
CA GLU A 321 3.49 -1.77 -39.44
C GLU A 321 2.51 -2.13 -40.53
N PHE A 322 1.21 -2.08 -40.28
CA PHE A 322 0.19 -2.27 -41.30
C PHE A 322 0.32 -1.23 -42.42
N ILE A 323 0.47 0.07 -42.10
CA ILE A 323 0.61 1.14 -43.10
C ILE A 323 1.85 0.92 -43.95
N ARG A 324 2.99 0.55 -43.36
CA ARG A 324 4.20 0.22 -44.14
C ARG A 324 3.98 -0.94 -45.10
N TYR A 325 3.30 -1.99 -44.65
CA TYR A 325 2.99 -3.15 -45.48
C TYR A 325 1.97 -2.80 -46.57
N ARG A 326 0.95 -2.03 -46.28
CA ARG A 326 0.01 -1.48 -47.26
C ARG A 326 0.72 -0.63 -48.30
N ASN A 327 1.65 0.26 -47.92
CA ASN A 327 2.39 1.12 -48.83
C ASN A 327 3.33 0.33 -49.76
N LYS A 328 3.74 -0.89 -49.36
CA LYS A 328 4.42 -1.86 -50.23
C LYS A 328 3.46 -2.67 -51.09
N GLN A 329 2.18 -2.25 -51.20
CA GLN A 329 1.13 -2.93 -51.95
C GLN A 329 0.95 -4.38 -51.48
N PHE A 330 1.08 -4.64 -50.19
CA PHE A 330 1.04 -5.96 -49.56
C PHE A 330 2.04 -6.96 -50.14
N THR A 331 3.28 -6.51 -50.37
CA THR A 331 4.37 -7.36 -50.85
C THR A 331 5.39 -7.60 -49.71
N PRO A 332 5.81 -8.88 -49.46
CA PRO A 332 5.38 -10.12 -50.12
C PRO A 332 3.91 -10.45 -49.83
N VAL A 333 3.27 -11.20 -50.72
CA VAL A 333 1.82 -11.55 -50.59
C VAL A 333 1.57 -12.38 -49.33
N ARG A 334 0.56 -12.01 -48.58
CA ARG A 334 0.04 -12.73 -47.42
C ARG A 334 -1.45 -13.03 -47.57
N PRO A 335 -2.02 -14.04 -46.87
CA PRO A 335 -3.45 -14.26 -46.79
C PRO A 335 -4.20 -13.03 -46.25
N ASP A 336 -5.43 -12.80 -46.75
CA ASP A 336 -6.27 -11.68 -46.32
C ASP A 336 -6.50 -11.66 -44.82
N VAL A 337 -6.62 -12.85 -44.18
CA VAL A 337 -6.76 -12.98 -42.74
C VAL A 337 -5.57 -12.46 -41.94
N GLU A 338 -4.34 -12.66 -42.47
CA GLU A 338 -3.14 -12.11 -41.84
C GLU A 338 -3.07 -10.59 -41.95
N ILE A 339 -3.46 -10.07 -43.11
CA ILE A 339 -3.49 -8.61 -43.36
C ILE A 339 -4.54 -7.96 -42.41
N GLN A 340 -5.70 -8.58 -42.24
CA GLN A 340 -6.71 -8.14 -41.30
C GLN A 340 -6.18 -8.15 -39.85
N ALA A 341 -5.55 -9.25 -39.44
CA ALA A 341 -4.98 -9.40 -38.12
C ALA A 341 -3.91 -8.36 -37.80
N MET A 342 -3.10 -7.93 -38.82
CA MET A 342 -2.14 -6.85 -38.63
C MET A 342 -2.79 -5.51 -38.32
N LEU A 343 -3.93 -5.18 -38.94
CA LEU A 343 -4.67 -3.95 -38.61
C LEU A 343 -5.38 -4.06 -37.26
N ASP A 344 -5.98 -5.23 -36.99
CA ASP A 344 -6.71 -5.47 -35.75
C ASP A 344 -5.79 -5.47 -34.52
N SER A 345 -4.49 -5.82 -34.70
CA SER A 345 -3.51 -5.79 -33.62
C SER A 345 -3.31 -4.40 -33.00
N ALA A 346 -3.67 -3.32 -33.70
CA ALA A 346 -3.66 -1.96 -33.18
C ALA A 346 -4.86 -1.67 -32.25
N SER A 347 -5.96 -2.39 -32.41
CA SER A 347 -7.21 -2.09 -31.69
C SER A 347 -7.16 -2.46 -30.20
N SER A 348 -6.51 -3.58 -29.84
CA SER A 348 -6.42 -4.03 -28.45
C SER A 348 -5.65 -3.05 -27.56
N PRO A 349 -4.40 -2.67 -27.87
CA PRO A 349 -3.66 -1.72 -27.06
C PRO A 349 -4.30 -0.32 -27.05
N TYR A 350 -4.93 0.12 -28.17
CA TYR A 350 -5.69 1.36 -28.19
C TYR A 350 -6.83 1.36 -27.15
N ASN A 351 -7.61 0.27 -27.10
CA ASN A 351 -8.71 0.14 -26.14
C ASN A 351 -8.21 0.07 -24.70
N GLN A 352 -7.07 -0.57 -24.44
CA GLN A 352 -6.43 -0.59 -23.15
C GLN A 352 -5.98 0.82 -22.71
N ALA A 353 -5.35 1.57 -23.61
CA ALA A 353 -4.98 2.96 -23.36
C ALA A 353 -6.18 3.82 -22.99
N LYS A 354 -7.27 3.72 -23.78
CA LYS A 354 -8.52 4.45 -23.52
C LYS A 354 -9.14 4.09 -22.17
N MET A 355 -9.17 2.80 -21.82
CA MET A 355 -9.68 2.33 -20.54
C MET A 355 -8.86 2.87 -19.37
N LYS A 356 -7.53 2.77 -19.44
CA LYS A 356 -6.64 3.26 -18.39
C LYS A 356 -6.79 4.77 -18.19
N LEU A 357 -6.86 5.54 -19.27
CA LEU A 357 -7.02 6.99 -19.22
C LEU A 357 -8.36 7.39 -18.57
N SER A 358 -9.45 6.70 -18.91
CA SER A 358 -10.80 6.95 -18.34
C SER A 358 -10.89 6.65 -16.84
N GLN A 359 -9.99 5.85 -16.30
CA GLN A 359 -9.91 5.52 -14.87
C GLN A 359 -9.23 6.62 -14.03
N ILE A 360 -8.56 7.59 -14.67
CA ILE A 360 -7.92 8.69 -13.96
C ILE A 360 -8.97 9.75 -13.61
N LYS A 361 -9.48 9.66 -12.38
CA LYS A 361 -10.41 10.65 -11.83
C LYS A 361 -9.64 11.76 -11.14
N ASN A 362 -10.10 13.02 -11.31
CA ASN A 362 -9.49 14.18 -10.67
C ASN A 362 -7.95 14.20 -10.84
N PRO A 363 -7.45 14.35 -12.09
CA PRO A 363 -6.01 14.32 -12.36
C PRO A 363 -5.31 15.43 -11.58
N GLY A 364 -4.16 15.09 -11.00
CA GLY A 364 -3.32 16.06 -10.31
C GLY A 364 -2.63 17.02 -11.30
N PRO A 365 -2.04 18.12 -10.79
CA PRO A 365 -1.45 19.17 -11.62
C PRO A 365 -0.37 18.66 -12.60
N ASN A 366 0.32 17.57 -12.24
CA ASN A 366 1.41 17.00 -13.03
C ASN A 366 0.96 16.37 -14.36
N ILE A 367 -0.28 15.91 -14.46
CA ILE A 367 -0.81 15.23 -15.65
C ILE A 367 -2.01 15.92 -16.27
N THR A 368 -2.64 16.88 -15.57
CA THR A 368 -3.84 17.59 -16.04
C THR A 368 -3.62 18.23 -17.42
N SER A 369 -2.48 18.88 -17.63
CA SER A 369 -2.15 19.52 -18.91
C SER A 369 -1.84 18.54 -20.04
N SER A 370 -1.55 17.28 -19.72
CA SER A 370 -1.15 16.24 -20.69
C SER A 370 -2.31 15.36 -21.14
N ILE A 371 -3.39 15.24 -20.34
CA ILE A 371 -4.54 14.37 -20.65
C ILE A 371 -5.27 14.85 -21.89
N GLY A 372 -5.67 16.12 -21.97
CA GLY A 372 -6.43 16.65 -23.09
C GLY A 372 -5.73 16.51 -24.45
N PRO A 373 -4.43 16.87 -24.57
CA PRO A 373 -3.66 16.60 -25.78
C PRO A 373 -3.59 15.11 -26.16
N LEU A 374 -3.43 14.20 -25.18
CA LEU A 374 -3.40 12.76 -25.44
C LEU A 374 -4.76 12.26 -25.93
N GLU A 375 -5.85 12.65 -25.28
CA GLU A 375 -7.22 12.31 -25.73
C GLU A 375 -7.49 12.76 -27.14
N LYS A 376 -7.07 13.97 -27.51
CA LYS A 376 -7.19 14.47 -28.88
C LYS A 376 -6.44 13.60 -29.86
N GLN A 377 -5.16 13.28 -29.58
CA GLN A 377 -4.37 12.40 -30.42
C GLN A 377 -4.97 11.00 -30.57
N MET A 378 -5.48 10.43 -29.49
CA MET A 378 -6.18 9.14 -29.51
C MET A 378 -7.45 9.17 -30.34
N ASN A 379 -8.23 10.26 -30.26
CA ASN A 379 -9.43 10.44 -31.08
C ASN A 379 -9.09 10.56 -32.58
N ASP A 380 -8.04 11.29 -32.92
CA ASP A 380 -7.58 11.43 -34.31
C ASP A 380 -7.04 10.08 -34.83
N PHE A 381 -6.30 9.34 -34.03
CA PHE A 381 -5.86 7.98 -34.35
C PHE A 381 -7.03 7.01 -34.56
N SER A 382 -8.06 7.08 -33.74
CA SER A 382 -9.25 6.25 -33.87
C SER A 382 -9.93 6.43 -35.22
N LYS A 383 -10.05 7.69 -35.69
CA LYS A 383 -10.60 7.99 -37.02
C LYS A 383 -9.73 7.36 -38.14
N GLN A 384 -8.42 7.52 -38.04
CA GLN A 384 -7.48 6.93 -39.00
C GLN A 384 -7.59 5.40 -39.01
N LEU A 385 -7.72 4.77 -37.85
CA LEU A 385 -7.88 3.32 -37.72
C LEU A 385 -9.16 2.83 -38.40
N GLU A 386 -10.29 3.51 -38.18
CA GLU A 386 -11.56 3.17 -38.83
C GLU A 386 -11.51 3.41 -40.35
N GLU A 387 -10.93 4.51 -40.83
CA GLU A 387 -10.70 4.74 -42.26
C GLU A 387 -9.89 3.60 -42.90
N GLN A 388 -8.88 3.08 -42.19
CA GLN A 388 -8.08 1.96 -42.72
C GLN A 388 -8.86 0.64 -42.72
N LYS A 389 -9.72 0.39 -41.72
CA LYS A 389 -10.62 -0.78 -41.69
C LYS A 389 -11.59 -0.74 -42.88
N GLU A 390 -12.23 0.41 -43.11
CA GLU A 390 -13.14 0.58 -44.24
C GLU A 390 -12.41 0.39 -45.58
N TRP A 391 -11.20 0.98 -45.70
CA TRP A 391 -10.40 0.83 -46.93
C TRP A 391 -10.02 -0.65 -47.13
N LEU A 392 -9.63 -1.37 -46.11
CA LEU A 392 -9.22 -2.78 -46.15
C LEU A 392 -10.42 -3.67 -46.50
N ALA A 393 -11.59 -3.40 -45.96
CA ALA A 393 -12.83 -4.11 -46.32
C ALA A 393 -13.16 -3.96 -47.80
N LYS A 394 -13.04 -2.73 -48.36
CA LYS A 394 -13.16 -2.47 -49.80
C LYS A 394 -12.08 -3.19 -50.63
N TYR A 395 -10.87 -3.28 -50.11
CA TYR A 395 -9.78 -4.02 -50.76
C TYR A 395 -10.10 -5.51 -50.85
N PHE A 396 -10.58 -6.13 -49.79
CA PHE A 396 -10.90 -7.56 -49.81
C PHE A 396 -12.12 -7.90 -50.67
N SER A 397 -13.08 -6.98 -50.82
CA SER A 397 -14.25 -7.18 -51.68
C SER A 397 -13.90 -7.21 -53.18
N LYS A 398 -12.67 -6.82 -53.60
CA LYS A 398 -12.29 -6.73 -55.00
C LYS A 398 -11.47 -7.93 -55.46
N GLY A 399 -11.62 -8.34 -56.71
CA GLY A 399 -10.72 -9.31 -57.39
C GLY A 399 -9.31 -8.73 -57.65
N LYS A 400 -8.39 -9.60 -58.08
CA LYS A 400 -6.95 -9.25 -58.24
C LYS A 400 -6.69 -7.94 -59.00
N SER A 401 -7.38 -7.72 -60.15
CA SER A 401 -7.22 -6.50 -60.93
C SER A 401 -7.76 -5.26 -60.20
N GLY A 402 -8.89 -5.37 -59.52
CA GLY A 402 -9.46 -4.27 -58.74
C GLY A 402 -8.65 -3.90 -57.53
N ARG A 403 -8.02 -4.87 -56.87
CA ARG A 403 -7.10 -4.64 -55.73
C ARG A 403 -5.88 -3.81 -56.16
N LYS A 404 -5.27 -4.14 -57.30
CA LYS A 404 -4.12 -3.39 -57.87
C LYS A 404 -4.49 -1.94 -58.17
N GLY A 405 -5.69 -1.71 -58.73
CA GLY A 405 -6.21 -0.37 -59.01
C GLY A 405 -6.38 0.53 -57.76
N MET A 406 -6.55 -0.03 -56.56
CA MET A 406 -6.68 0.76 -55.31
C MET A 406 -5.38 1.42 -54.86
N PHE A 407 -4.22 1.04 -55.42
CA PHE A 407 -2.90 1.64 -55.15
C PHE A 407 -2.49 2.64 -56.19
N THR A 408 -3.22 2.73 -57.30
CA THR A 408 -2.92 3.64 -58.41
C THR A 408 -3.39 5.05 -58.02
N LYS A 409 -2.49 6.02 -58.04
CA LYS A 409 -2.87 7.44 -57.96
C LYS A 409 -3.56 7.84 -59.25
N VAL A 410 -4.79 8.32 -59.15
CA VAL A 410 -5.52 8.82 -60.31
C VAL A 410 -5.52 10.34 -60.26
N THR A 411 -5.21 10.99 -61.37
CA THR A 411 -5.44 12.42 -61.51
C THR A 411 -6.90 12.73 -61.57
N TRP A 412 -7.28 14.03 -61.45
CA TRP A 412 -8.65 14.49 -61.61
C TRP A 412 -9.30 14.00 -62.94
N PHE A 413 -8.49 13.71 -63.98
CA PHE A 413 -8.96 13.21 -65.27
C PHE A 413 -8.88 11.67 -65.40
N GLY A 414 -8.68 10.92 -64.34
CA GLY A 414 -8.67 9.45 -64.35
C GLY A 414 -7.38 8.84 -64.94
N ILE A 415 -6.33 9.61 -65.19
CA ILE A 415 -5.06 9.15 -65.73
C ILE A 415 -4.12 8.74 -64.59
N PRO A 416 -3.56 7.50 -64.55
CA PRO A 416 -2.63 7.07 -63.55
C PRO A 416 -1.37 7.94 -63.53
N LEU A 417 -0.94 8.35 -62.34
CA LEU A 417 0.41 8.93 -62.15
C LEU A 417 1.39 7.78 -61.85
N ASN A 418 2.32 7.51 -62.73
CA ASN A 418 3.42 6.56 -62.50
C ASN A 418 4.38 7.07 -61.44
#